data_1531f7732018ecf6d7751db1917bb64b
#
_entry.id   1531f7732018ecf6d7751db1917bb64b
#
_cell.length_a   1.000
_cell.length_b   1.000
_cell.length_c   1.000
_cell.angle_alpha   90.00
_cell.angle_beta   90.00
_cell.angle_gamma   90.00
#
_symmetry.space_group_name_H-M   'P 1'
#
loop_
_entity.id
_entity.type
_entity.pdbx_description
1 polymer ?
#
loop_
_entity_poly.entity_id
_entity_poly.type
_entity_poly.pdbx_seq_one_letter_code
_entity_poly.pdbx_strand_id
1 'polypeptide(L)'
;VYVHGKSYEIQPVTTIMSSVNQLVATLQTTRQSLDRSLLRLTALELDDYVTLADITGIFSSFEIMQQAKTELKDCIVKLGNQGKLVQMQLEQLAGSSMDTEYDLMIRDYASDSSEANAEKIRAELARMTPKDLSDPQHVAAVLGYDDLDEDSVMTPLGLRTLSRVSVVRDGVAEKIVDEYGSLQELMDDISEDPERLGDFGVNNPAILADSLYRMKGTKQGNA
;
A
#
# COMPACT_ATOMS: atom_id res chain seq x y z
N VAL A 1 34.88 13.10 17.91
CA VAL A 1 35.88 13.83 17.09
C VAL A 1 35.36 15.23 16.84
N TYR A 2 36.17 16.23 17.07
CA TYR A 2 35.87 17.63 16.82
C TYR A 2 36.47 18.05 15.49
N VAL A 3 35.64 18.55 14.59
CA VAL A 3 36.08 19.17 13.33
C VAL A 3 35.34 20.49 13.16
N HIS A 4 36.08 21.59 13.01
CA HIS A 4 35.53 22.95 12.85
C HIS A 4 34.53 23.35 13.96
N GLY A 5 34.79 22.96 15.21
CA GLY A 5 33.95 23.31 16.37
C GLY A 5 32.67 22.51 16.51
N LYS A 6 32.43 21.51 15.66
CA LYS A 6 31.27 20.59 15.76
C LYS A 6 31.73 19.24 16.34
N SER A 7 30.93 18.69 17.26
CA SER A 7 31.14 17.35 17.79
C SER A 7 30.54 16.33 16.82
N TYR A 8 31.33 15.34 16.41
CA TYR A 8 30.88 14.21 15.58
C TYR A 8 31.02 12.93 16.39
N GLU A 9 29.93 12.21 16.52
CA GLU A 9 29.91 10.87 17.09
C GLU A 9 30.34 9.87 16.01
N ILE A 10 31.46 9.18 16.20
CA ILE A 10 31.93 8.14 15.30
C ILE A 10 31.33 6.82 15.79
N GLN A 11 30.33 6.30 15.11
CA GLN A 11 29.86 4.94 15.34
C GLN A 11 30.80 3.94 14.64
N PRO A 12 31.20 2.84 15.29
CA PRO A 12 31.95 1.79 14.63
C PRO A 12 31.18 1.21 13.45
N VAL A 13 31.85 0.92 12.33
CA VAL A 13 31.22 0.32 11.12
C VAL A 13 30.50 -0.96 11.46
N THR A 14 30.99 -1.75 12.39
CA THR A 14 30.35 -2.99 12.89
C THR A 14 28.97 -2.73 13.50
N THR A 15 28.80 -1.62 14.24
CA THR A 15 27.51 -1.23 14.83
C THR A 15 26.52 -0.84 13.73
N ILE A 16 26.98 -0.06 12.74
CA ILE A 16 26.13 0.34 11.59
C ILE A 16 25.71 -0.90 10.80
N MET A 17 26.62 -1.84 10.54
CA MET A 17 26.30 -3.09 9.83
C MET A 17 25.34 -3.99 10.59
N SER A 18 25.40 -4.02 11.92
CA SER A 18 24.42 -4.73 12.75
C SER A 18 23.02 -4.12 12.58
N SER A 19 22.92 -2.79 12.63
CA SER A 19 21.64 -2.08 12.38
C SER A 19 21.13 -2.33 10.96
N VAL A 20 22.00 -2.30 9.95
CA VAL A 20 21.66 -2.62 8.56
C VAL A 20 21.05 -4.03 8.45
N ASN A 21 21.69 -5.03 9.01
CA ASN A 21 21.20 -6.41 8.95
C ASN A 21 19.82 -6.55 9.61
N GLN A 22 19.61 -5.88 10.74
CA GLN A 22 18.32 -5.87 11.42
C GLN A 22 17.24 -5.18 10.57
N LEU A 23 17.52 -4.02 10.01
CA LEU A 23 16.58 -3.27 9.16
C LEU A 23 16.25 -4.03 7.87
N VAL A 24 17.23 -4.66 7.22
CA VAL A 24 17.00 -5.51 6.04
C VAL A 24 16.11 -6.70 6.40
N ALA A 25 16.36 -7.36 7.52
CA ALA A 25 15.50 -8.46 7.99
C ALA A 25 14.07 -7.99 8.28
N THR A 26 13.91 -6.83 8.92
CA THR A 26 12.59 -6.20 9.15
C THR A 26 11.88 -5.93 7.82
N LEU A 27 12.54 -5.30 6.85
CA LEU A 27 11.98 -5.02 5.54
C LEU A 27 11.54 -6.31 4.82
N GLN A 28 12.37 -7.35 4.83
CA GLN A 28 12.05 -8.64 4.21
C GLN A 28 10.81 -9.29 4.82
N THR A 29 10.77 -9.35 6.16
CA THR A 29 9.67 -9.98 6.89
C THR A 29 8.37 -9.19 6.71
N THR A 30 8.43 -7.86 6.86
CA THR A 30 7.25 -7.00 6.71
C THR A 30 6.76 -7.02 5.27
N ARG A 31 7.66 -7.00 4.27
CA ARG A 31 7.29 -7.13 2.85
C ARG A 31 6.53 -8.41 2.57
N GLN A 32 7.04 -9.55 3.02
CA GLN A 32 6.38 -10.84 2.82
C GLN A 32 5.01 -10.91 3.51
N SER A 33 4.88 -10.33 4.70
CA SER A 33 3.61 -10.24 5.41
C SER A 33 2.63 -9.35 4.67
N LEU A 34 3.09 -8.16 4.23
CA LEU A 34 2.29 -7.19 3.50
C LEU A 34 1.78 -7.75 2.16
N ASP A 35 2.65 -8.41 1.38
CA ASP A 35 2.25 -9.03 0.10
C ASP A 35 1.12 -10.07 0.30
N ARG A 36 1.18 -10.86 1.37
CA ARG A 36 0.11 -11.81 1.72
C ARG A 36 -1.18 -11.11 2.15
N SER A 37 -1.06 -10.06 2.97
CA SER A 37 -2.20 -9.28 3.43
C SER A 37 -2.89 -8.56 2.27
N LEU A 38 -2.12 -7.97 1.34
CA LEU A 38 -2.66 -7.32 0.14
C LEU A 38 -3.34 -8.31 -0.82
N LEU A 39 -2.82 -9.53 -0.93
CA LEU A 39 -3.47 -10.57 -1.72
C LEU A 39 -4.81 -11.00 -1.08
N ARG A 40 -4.81 -11.18 0.24
CA ARG A 40 -6.05 -11.48 0.98
C ARG A 40 -7.05 -10.33 0.87
N LEU A 41 -6.58 -9.08 1.02
CA LEU A 41 -7.42 -7.89 0.91
C LEU A 41 -8.13 -7.84 -0.45
N THR A 42 -7.42 -8.07 -1.56
CA THR A 42 -8.04 -8.10 -2.90
C THR A 42 -9.20 -9.09 -3.00
N ALA A 43 -9.09 -10.26 -2.37
CA ALA A 43 -10.19 -11.22 -2.34
C ALA A 43 -11.36 -10.74 -1.47
N LEU A 44 -11.09 -10.04 -0.36
CA LEU A 44 -12.14 -9.45 0.49
C LEU A 44 -12.84 -8.28 -0.21
N GLU A 45 -12.09 -7.42 -0.91
CA GLU A 45 -12.61 -6.30 -1.70
C GLU A 45 -13.63 -6.78 -2.75
N LEU A 46 -13.30 -7.85 -3.46
CA LEU A 46 -14.17 -8.42 -4.49
C LEU A 46 -15.39 -9.17 -3.92
N ASP A 47 -15.37 -9.55 -2.65
CA ASP A 47 -16.48 -10.17 -1.92
C ASP A 47 -17.29 -9.16 -1.06
N ASP A 48 -16.88 -7.87 -1.03
CA ASP A 48 -17.46 -6.80 -0.20
C ASP A 48 -17.44 -7.09 1.32
N TYR A 49 -16.32 -7.65 1.81
CA TYR A 49 -16.14 -8.03 3.22
C TYR A 49 -14.90 -7.42 3.87
N VAL A 50 -14.47 -6.24 3.43
CA VAL A 50 -13.34 -5.52 4.04
C VAL A 50 -13.80 -4.77 5.26
N THR A 51 -13.08 -4.92 6.39
CA THR A 51 -13.34 -4.14 7.60
C THR A 51 -12.26 -3.09 7.82
N LEU A 52 -12.58 -2.09 8.65
CA LEU A 52 -11.61 -1.07 9.07
C LEU A 52 -10.38 -1.71 9.74
N ALA A 53 -10.57 -2.78 10.54
CA ALA A 53 -9.46 -3.51 11.13
C ALA A 53 -8.52 -4.14 10.09
N ASP A 54 -9.07 -4.68 8.97
CA ASP A 54 -8.24 -5.27 7.90
C ASP A 54 -7.32 -4.22 7.27
N ILE A 55 -7.84 -3.02 6.94
CA ILE A 55 -7.04 -1.96 6.33
C ILE A 55 -6.07 -1.31 7.31
N THR A 56 -6.45 -1.16 8.59
CA THR A 56 -5.59 -0.61 9.65
C THR A 56 -4.29 -1.41 9.78
N GLY A 57 -4.36 -2.75 9.78
CA GLY A 57 -3.19 -3.62 9.83
C GLY A 57 -2.27 -3.46 8.62
N ILE A 58 -2.84 -3.19 7.46
CA ILE A 58 -2.09 -2.95 6.22
C ILE A 58 -1.40 -1.59 6.27
N PHE A 59 -2.08 -0.52 6.67
CA PHE A 59 -1.47 0.82 6.84
C PHE A 59 -0.33 0.79 7.85
N SER A 60 -0.52 0.12 9.00
CA SER A 60 0.54 -0.09 9.98
C SER A 60 1.77 -0.79 9.38
N SER A 61 1.56 -1.81 8.54
CA SER A 61 2.64 -2.52 7.86
C SER A 61 3.39 -1.65 6.85
N PHE A 62 2.69 -0.80 6.09
CA PHE A 62 3.31 0.17 5.20
C PHE A 62 4.18 1.16 5.98
N GLU A 63 3.69 1.71 7.10
CA GLU A 63 4.45 2.67 7.90
C GLU A 63 5.70 2.05 8.54
N ILE A 64 5.63 0.81 9.03
CA ILE A 64 6.81 0.07 9.50
C ILE A 64 7.86 -0.05 8.37
N MET A 65 7.42 -0.33 7.14
CA MET A 65 8.32 -0.40 5.99
C MET A 65 8.93 0.97 5.64
N GLN A 66 8.14 2.05 5.66
CA GLN A 66 8.62 3.40 5.36
C GLN A 66 9.62 3.88 6.40
N GLN A 67 9.38 3.58 7.69
CA GLN A 67 10.33 3.89 8.76
C GLN A 67 11.63 3.12 8.57
N ALA A 68 11.58 1.79 8.39
CA ALA A 68 12.76 0.97 8.17
C ALA A 68 13.54 1.39 6.90
N LYS A 69 12.84 1.77 5.82
CA LYS A 69 13.40 2.33 4.59
C LYS A 69 14.19 3.63 4.87
N THR A 70 13.63 4.52 5.68
CA THR A 70 14.24 5.80 6.04
C THR A 70 15.50 5.57 6.89
N GLU A 71 15.42 4.76 7.93
CA GLU A 71 16.54 4.42 8.79
C GLU A 71 17.68 3.72 8.01
N LEU A 72 17.33 2.85 7.06
CA LEU A 72 18.31 2.16 6.21
C LEU A 72 19.01 3.15 5.26
N LYS A 73 18.30 4.14 4.70
CA LYS A 73 18.91 5.22 3.91
C LYS A 73 19.95 6.00 4.74
N ASP A 74 19.66 6.30 5.99
CA ASP A 74 20.60 6.97 6.89
C ASP A 74 21.84 6.11 7.16
N CYS A 75 21.67 4.80 7.31
CA CYS A 75 22.81 3.87 7.43
C CYS A 75 23.65 3.84 6.14
N ILE A 76 23.02 3.83 4.96
CA ILE A 76 23.73 3.86 3.66
C ILE A 76 24.59 5.12 3.54
N VAL A 77 24.05 6.29 3.92
CA VAL A 77 24.80 7.55 3.91
C VAL A 77 26.02 7.47 4.83
N LYS A 78 25.88 6.91 6.04
CA LYS A 78 26.98 6.73 7.01
C LYS A 78 28.06 5.75 6.52
N LEU A 79 27.68 4.72 5.74
CA LEU A 79 28.58 3.72 5.16
C LEU A 79 29.32 4.23 3.90
N GLY A 80 28.82 5.27 3.24
CA GLY A 80 29.40 5.81 2.03
C GLY A 80 29.54 4.75 0.92
N ASN A 81 30.74 4.57 0.38
CA ASN A 81 30.97 3.61 -0.72
C ASN A 81 30.68 2.15 -0.34
N GLN A 82 30.75 1.79 0.93
CA GLN A 82 30.42 0.44 1.41
C GLN A 82 28.90 0.19 1.43
N GLY A 83 28.08 1.24 1.39
CA GLY A 83 26.61 1.16 1.38
C GLY A 83 25.98 0.77 0.05
N LYS A 84 26.73 0.68 -1.06
CA LYS A 84 26.16 0.42 -2.40
C LYS A 84 25.37 -0.90 -2.49
N LEU A 85 25.86 -1.98 -1.90
CA LEU A 85 25.14 -3.26 -1.89
C LEU A 85 23.84 -3.17 -1.09
N VAL A 86 23.88 -2.48 0.04
CA VAL A 86 22.71 -2.23 0.90
C VAL A 86 21.68 -1.38 0.15
N GLN A 87 22.11 -0.40 -0.63
CA GLN A 87 21.22 0.41 -1.47
C GLN A 87 20.49 -0.47 -2.51
N MET A 88 21.19 -1.38 -3.19
CA MET A 88 20.55 -2.31 -4.14
C MET A 88 19.51 -3.21 -3.46
N GLN A 89 19.80 -3.70 -2.26
CA GLN A 89 18.84 -4.48 -1.47
C GLN A 89 17.61 -3.66 -1.09
N LEU A 90 17.81 -2.40 -0.69
CA LEU A 90 16.71 -1.50 -0.37
C LEU A 90 15.80 -1.26 -1.58
N GLU A 91 16.36 -1.02 -2.75
CA GLU A 91 15.59 -0.83 -4.00
C GLU A 91 14.76 -2.07 -4.36
N GLN A 92 15.29 -3.28 -4.13
CA GLN A 92 14.56 -4.53 -4.34
C GLN A 92 13.42 -4.73 -3.35
N LEU A 93 13.62 -4.39 -2.07
CA LEU A 93 12.66 -4.66 -1.01
C LEU A 93 11.59 -3.58 -0.87
N ALA A 94 11.95 -2.33 -1.09
CA ALA A 94 11.09 -1.17 -0.83
C ALA A 94 11.25 -0.09 -1.90
N GLY A 95 11.27 -0.50 -3.18
CA GLY A 95 11.37 0.41 -4.33
C GLY A 95 10.06 1.14 -4.64
N SER A 96 10.06 1.90 -5.76
CA SER A 96 8.95 2.76 -6.17
C SER A 96 7.60 2.05 -6.32
N SER A 97 7.60 0.75 -6.69
CA SER A 97 6.35 -0.03 -6.80
C SER A 97 5.59 -0.13 -5.48
N MET A 98 6.30 -0.16 -4.34
CA MET A 98 5.66 -0.18 -3.01
C MET A 98 5.10 1.19 -2.63
N ASP A 99 5.77 2.26 -3.01
CA ASP A 99 5.27 3.61 -2.78
C ASP A 99 3.97 3.83 -3.57
N THR A 100 3.93 3.40 -4.84
CA THR A 100 2.70 3.44 -5.67
C THR A 100 1.58 2.59 -5.09
N GLU A 101 1.86 1.36 -4.63
CA GLU A 101 0.88 0.49 -3.98
C GLU A 101 0.29 1.15 -2.73
N TYR A 102 1.14 1.83 -1.95
CA TYR A 102 0.70 2.54 -0.76
C TYR A 102 -0.21 3.74 -1.11
N ASP A 103 0.16 4.53 -2.11
CA ASP A 103 -0.65 5.67 -2.57
C ASP A 103 -2.02 5.20 -3.11
N LEU A 104 -2.07 4.12 -3.88
CA LEU A 104 -3.32 3.52 -4.34
C LEU A 104 -4.17 3.00 -3.18
N MET A 105 -3.54 2.39 -2.16
CA MET A 105 -4.23 1.94 -0.96
C MET A 105 -4.89 3.10 -0.19
N ILE A 106 -4.19 4.23 -0.05
CA ILE A 106 -4.77 5.44 0.57
C ILE A 106 -5.96 5.93 -0.25
N ARG A 107 -5.80 6.07 -1.57
CA ARG A 107 -6.85 6.58 -2.46
C ARG A 107 -8.08 5.68 -2.51
N ASP A 108 -7.91 4.36 -2.40
CA ASP A 108 -9.01 3.40 -2.39
C ASP A 108 -9.91 3.51 -1.14
N TYR A 109 -9.34 3.94 -0.01
CA TYR A 109 -10.05 3.94 1.27
C TYR A 109 -10.23 5.32 1.91
N ALA A 110 -9.69 6.38 1.34
CA ALA A 110 -9.92 7.75 1.83
C ALA A 110 -11.30 8.26 1.42
N SER A 111 -11.91 9.09 2.26
CA SER A 111 -13.17 9.77 1.96
C SER A 111 -13.07 10.73 0.76
N ASP A 112 -11.86 11.24 0.49
CA ASP A 112 -11.48 12.02 -0.70
C ASP A 112 -10.27 11.35 -1.35
N SER A 113 -10.47 10.75 -2.52
CA SER A 113 -9.48 9.97 -3.27
C SER A 113 -8.49 10.81 -4.08
N SER A 114 -8.54 12.15 -3.98
CA SER A 114 -7.64 13.03 -4.72
C SER A 114 -6.17 12.81 -4.32
N GLU A 115 -5.25 12.96 -5.27
CA GLU A 115 -3.81 12.83 -5.02
C GLU A 115 -3.34 13.81 -3.93
N ALA A 116 -3.85 15.06 -3.94
CA ALA A 116 -3.51 16.05 -2.95
C ALA A 116 -3.94 15.66 -1.52
N ASN A 117 -5.07 14.97 -1.38
CA ASN A 117 -5.51 14.43 -0.10
C ASN A 117 -4.71 13.19 0.31
N ALA A 118 -4.40 12.32 -0.63
CA ALA A 118 -3.55 11.14 -0.37
C ALA A 118 -2.17 11.52 0.17
N GLU A 119 -1.55 12.59 -0.36
CA GLU A 119 -0.28 13.12 0.16
C GLU A 119 -0.40 13.61 1.61
N LYS A 120 -1.51 14.28 1.96
CA LYS A 120 -1.78 14.75 3.33
C LYS A 120 -1.97 13.56 4.28
N ILE A 121 -2.81 12.60 3.91
CA ILE A 121 -3.06 11.37 4.69
C ILE A 121 -1.74 10.63 4.93
N ARG A 122 -0.94 10.44 3.89
CA ARG A 122 0.38 9.80 4.00
C ARG A 122 1.30 10.52 4.99
N ALA A 123 1.32 11.86 4.95
CA ALA A 123 2.12 12.66 5.87
C ALA A 123 1.60 12.58 7.33
N GLU A 124 0.30 12.41 7.53
CA GLU A 124 -0.30 12.23 8.85
C GLU A 124 -0.03 10.84 9.40
N LEU A 125 -0.24 9.78 8.62
CA LEU A 125 0.08 8.40 9.00
C LEU A 125 1.57 8.26 9.40
N ALA A 126 2.48 8.88 8.67
CA ALA A 126 3.91 8.87 8.97
C ALA A 126 4.30 9.56 10.29
N ARG A 127 3.41 10.37 10.87
CA ARG A 127 3.61 11.03 12.17
C ARG A 127 2.98 10.29 13.33
N MET A 128 2.12 9.33 13.05
CA MET A 128 1.42 8.56 14.07
C MET A 128 2.39 7.68 14.87
N THR A 129 2.08 7.48 16.14
CA THR A 129 2.81 6.50 16.94
C THR A 129 2.38 5.07 16.53
N PRO A 130 3.21 4.03 16.82
CA PRO A 130 2.79 2.65 16.58
C PRO A 130 1.48 2.26 17.28
N LYS A 131 1.18 2.89 18.40
CA LYS A 131 -0.09 2.69 19.13
C LYS A 131 -1.27 3.27 18.34
N ASP A 132 -1.12 4.49 17.84
CA ASP A 132 -2.17 5.17 17.06
C ASP A 132 -2.41 4.45 15.71
N LEU A 133 -1.34 3.99 15.04
CA LEU A 133 -1.42 3.18 13.82
C LEU A 133 -2.09 1.81 14.03
N SER A 134 -2.15 1.32 15.27
CA SER A 134 -2.84 0.07 15.61
C SER A 134 -4.28 0.30 16.08
N ASP A 135 -4.71 1.55 16.18
CA ASP A 135 -6.06 1.93 16.58
C ASP A 135 -6.91 2.24 15.34
N PRO A 136 -7.92 1.41 15.02
CA PRO A 136 -8.76 1.61 13.83
C PRO A 136 -9.44 2.98 13.81
N GLN A 137 -9.87 3.52 14.94
CA GLN A 137 -10.55 4.82 15.01
C GLN A 137 -9.61 5.98 14.63
N HIS A 138 -8.35 5.92 15.06
CA HIS A 138 -7.36 6.93 14.67
C HIS A 138 -7.05 6.85 13.17
N VAL A 139 -6.93 5.66 12.61
CA VAL A 139 -6.70 5.47 11.16
C VAL A 139 -7.92 5.97 10.38
N ALA A 140 -9.15 5.64 10.80
CA ALA A 140 -10.37 6.13 10.16
C ALA A 140 -10.43 7.66 10.13
N ALA A 141 -10.14 8.32 11.25
CA ALA A 141 -10.12 9.79 11.33
C ALA A 141 -9.13 10.41 10.33
N VAL A 142 -7.94 9.82 10.16
CA VAL A 142 -6.95 10.28 9.16
C VAL A 142 -7.45 10.05 7.74
N LEU A 143 -8.18 8.95 7.47
CA LEU A 143 -8.80 8.69 6.18
C LEU A 143 -10.03 9.58 5.90
N GLY A 144 -10.47 10.39 6.87
CA GLY A 144 -11.58 11.33 6.74
C GLY A 144 -12.94 10.76 7.11
N TYR A 145 -12.98 9.75 7.98
CA TYR A 145 -14.21 9.17 8.52
C TYR A 145 -14.34 9.43 10.01
N ASP A 146 -15.53 9.84 10.44
CA ASP A 146 -15.88 10.00 11.84
C ASP A 146 -16.71 8.79 12.29
N ASP A 147 -16.55 8.40 13.56
CA ASP A 147 -17.40 7.42 14.25
C ASP A 147 -17.45 6.00 13.66
N LEU A 148 -16.38 5.54 13.00
CA LEU A 148 -16.23 4.14 12.58
C LEU A 148 -15.63 3.29 13.69
N ASP A 149 -16.10 2.04 13.82
CA ASP A 149 -15.52 1.00 14.68
C ASP A 149 -14.70 -0.01 13.87
N GLU A 150 -14.01 -0.91 14.55
CA GLU A 150 -13.09 -1.88 13.91
C GLU A 150 -13.79 -2.85 12.94
N ASP A 151 -15.08 -3.14 13.18
CA ASP A 151 -15.92 -4.03 12.37
C ASP A 151 -16.66 -3.29 11.23
N SER A 152 -16.53 -1.96 11.16
CA SER A 152 -17.16 -1.16 10.11
C SER A 152 -16.69 -1.61 8.73
N VAL A 153 -17.64 -1.88 7.84
CA VAL A 153 -17.35 -2.30 6.46
C VAL A 153 -16.82 -1.10 5.67
N MET A 154 -15.71 -1.32 4.98
CA MET A 154 -15.04 -0.32 4.14
C MET A 154 -15.19 -0.70 2.68
N THR A 155 -15.73 0.21 1.87
CA THR A 155 -15.95 -0.01 0.44
C THR A 155 -14.82 0.62 -0.37
N PRO A 156 -13.95 -0.19 -1.03
CA PRO A 156 -12.85 0.34 -1.82
C PRO A 156 -13.36 0.91 -3.15
N LEU A 157 -12.68 1.94 -3.65
CA LEU A 157 -12.93 2.45 -5.00
C LEU A 157 -12.52 1.43 -6.08
N GLY A 158 -11.42 0.70 -5.86
CA GLY A 158 -10.93 -0.33 -6.77
C GLY A 158 -9.73 0.09 -7.62
N LEU A 159 -9.16 1.27 -7.42
CA LEU A 159 -7.98 1.75 -8.15
C LEU A 159 -6.82 0.75 -8.10
N ARG A 160 -6.51 0.25 -6.89
CA ARG A 160 -5.44 -0.71 -6.67
C ARG A 160 -5.69 -2.04 -7.38
N THR A 161 -6.91 -2.56 -7.29
CA THR A 161 -7.29 -3.83 -7.92
C THR A 161 -7.31 -3.72 -9.43
N LEU A 162 -7.85 -2.64 -9.99
CA LEU A 162 -7.86 -2.38 -11.43
C LEU A 162 -6.44 -2.19 -12.00
N SER A 163 -5.58 -1.46 -11.30
CA SER A 163 -4.20 -1.20 -11.75
C SER A 163 -3.33 -2.48 -11.84
N ARG A 164 -3.74 -3.58 -11.21
CA ARG A 164 -3.07 -4.88 -11.30
C ARG A 164 -3.45 -5.68 -12.55
N VAL A 165 -4.51 -5.30 -13.24
CA VAL A 165 -4.96 -6.00 -14.44
C VAL A 165 -4.28 -5.42 -15.67
N SER A 166 -3.52 -6.24 -16.37
CA SER A 166 -2.63 -5.81 -17.47
C SER A 166 -3.34 -5.16 -18.67
N VAL A 167 -4.65 -5.35 -18.83
CA VAL A 167 -5.46 -4.71 -19.88
C VAL A 167 -5.95 -3.33 -19.51
N VAL A 168 -5.81 -2.92 -18.25
CA VAL A 168 -6.10 -1.57 -17.76
C VAL A 168 -4.84 -0.72 -17.90
N ARG A 169 -4.92 0.32 -18.75
CA ARG A 169 -3.82 1.26 -18.99
C ARG A 169 -3.87 2.41 -17.99
N ASP A 170 -2.77 3.15 -17.91
CA ASP A 170 -2.70 4.36 -17.09
C ASP A 170 -3.88 5.30 -17.41
N GLY A 171 -4.53 5.83 -16.37
CA GLY A 171 -5.69 6.71 -16.46
C GLY A 171 -7.02 6.05 -16.86
N VAL A 172 -7.04 4.75 -17.13
CA VAL A 172 -8.30 4.00 -17.37
C VAL A 172 -8.94 3.59 -16.04
N ALA A 173 -8.14 3.17 -15.06
CA ALA A 173 -8.63 2.83 -13.73
C ALA A 173 -9.37 4.01 -13.08
N GLU A 174 -8.80 5.22 -13.17
CA GLU A 174 -9.40 6.44 -12.66
C GLU A 174 -10.77 6.71 -13.30
N LYS A 175 -10.88 6.58 -14.62
CA LYS A 175 -12.15 6.80 -15.32
C LYS A 175 -13.23 5.81 -14.92
N ILE A 176 -12.85 4.55 -14.72
CA ILE A 176 -13.76 3.51 -14.26
C ILE A 176 -14.24 3.84 -12.84
N VAL A 177 -13.33 4.18 -11.95
CA VAL A 177 -13.64 4.49 -10.56
C VAL A 177 -14.48 5.76 -10.43
N ASP A 178 -14.20 6.79 -11.23
CA ASP A 178 -14.99 8.04 -11.25
C ASP A 178 -16.45 7.80 -11.68
N GLU A 179 -16.71 6.80 -12.54
CA GLU A 179 -18.07 6.46 -13.00
C GLU A 179 -18.81 5.59 -11.99
N TYR A 180 -18.15 4.53 -11.49
CA TYR A 180 -18.83 3.52 -10.65
C TYR A 180 -18.83 3.88 -9.16
N GLY A 181 -17.89 4.69 -8.69
CA GLY A 181 -17.79 5.10 -7.28
C GLY A 181 -17.34 4.00 -6.30
N SER A 182 -17.44 2.71 -6.69
CA SER A 182 -16.94 1.58 -5.91
C SER A 182 -16.64 0.35 -6.76
N LEU A 183 -15.74 -0.50 -6.24
CA LEU A 183 -15.42 -1.77 -6.89
C LEU A 183 -16.64 -2.71 -6.95
N GLN A 184 -17.52 -2.66 -5.95
CA GLN A 184 -18.72 -3.51 -5.93
C GLN A 184 -19.72 -3.09 -7.00
N GLU A 185 -20.00 -1.80 -7.17
CA GLU A 185 -20.86 -1.31 -8.25
C GLU A 185 -20.34 -1.69 -9.63
N LEU A 186 -19.01 -1.59 -9.83
CA LEU A 186 -18.37 -2.08 -11.04
C LEU A 186 -18.62 -3.59 -11.23
N MET A 187 -18.40 -4.40 -10.20
CA MET A 187 -18.58 -5.86 -10.27
C MET A 187 -20.02 -6.25 -10.60
N ASP A 188 -20.99 -5.55 -10.07
CA ASP A 188 -22.41 -5.79 -10.33
C ASP A 188 -22.76 -5.46 -11.79
N ASP A 189 -22.29 -4.31 -12.30
CA ASP A 189 -22.58 -3.90 -13.68
C ASP A 189 -21.91 -4.82 -14.72
N ILE A 190 -20.63 -5.17 -14.54
CA ILE A 190 -19.95 -6.09 -15.46
C ILE A 190 -20.46 -7.53 -15.41
N SER A 191 -21.21 -7.90 -14.36
CA SER A 191 -21.91 -9.19 -14.31
C SER A 191 -23.06 -9.25 -15.31
N GLU A 192 -23.67 -8.09 -15.62
CA GLU A 192 -24.77 -7.96 -16.56
C GLU A 192 -24.27 -7.71 -18.00
N ASP A 193 -23.30 -6.79 -18.16
CA ASP A 193 -22.78 -6.40 -19.47
C ASP A 193 -21.29 -6.00 -19.42
N PRO A 194 -20.36 -6.95 -19.60
CA PRO A 194 -18.91 -6.65 -19.59
C PRO A 194 -18.47 -5.68 -20.71
N GLU A 195 -19.21 -5.59 -21.82
CA GLU A 195 -18.81 -4.76 -22.97
C GLU A 195 -18.83 -3.25 -22.65
N ARG A 196 -19.57 -2.82 -21.63
CA ARG A 196 -19.58 -1.43 -21.14
C ARG A 196 -18.18 -0.92 -20.78
N LEU A 197 -17.29 -1.80 -20.35
CA LEU A 197 -15.90 -1.42 -20.05
C LEU A 197 -15.14 -0.90 -21.28
N GLY A 198 -15.60 -1.19 -22.48
CA GLY A 198 -15.08 -0.64 -23.74
C GLY A 198 -15.21 0.88 -23.83
N ASP A 199 -16.25 1.46 -23.24
CA ASP A 199 -16.52 2.91 -23.24
C ASP A 199 -15.44 3.68 -22.47
N PHE A 200 -14.77 3.06 -21.52
CA PHE A 200 -13.64 3.63 -20.74
C PHE A 200 -12.28 3.47 -21.43
N GLY A 201 -12.25 2.80 -22.59
CA GLY A 201 -11.01 2.54 -23.34
C GLY A 201 -10.29 1.24 -22.93
N VAL A 202 -10.99 0.32 -22.31
CA VAL A 202 -10.52 -1.06 -22.09
C VAL A 202 -10.53 -1.79 -23.41
N ASN A 203 -9.37 -2.17 -23.92
CA ASN A 203 -9.27 -2.81 -25.25
C ASN A 203 -9.90 -4.22 -25.30
N ASN A 204 -10.06 -4.87 -24.17
CA ASN A 204 -10.62 -6.22 -24.08
C ASN A 204 -11.42 -6.36 -22.77
N PRO A 205 -12.70 -5.90 -22.80
CA PRO A 205 -13.58 -5.91 -21.65
C PRO A 205 -13.73 -7.30 -21.01
N ALA A 206 -13.89 -8.33 -21.84
CA ALA A 206 -14.04 -9.71 -21.38
C ALA A 206 -12.82 -10.22 -20.58
N ILE A 207 -11.59 -9.81 -20.97
CA ILE A 207 -10.39 -10.19 -20.23
C ILE A 207 -10.34 -9.49 -18.87
N LEU A 208 -10.76 -8.23 -18.77
CA LEU A 208 -10.82 -7.52 -17.49
C LEU A 208 -11.83 -8.20 -16.58
N ALA A 209 -13.06 -8.44 -17.04
CA ALA A 209 -14.08 -9.12 -16.27
C ALA A 209 -13.61 -10.51 -15.78
N ASP A 210 -13.07 -11.34 -16.67
CA ASP A 210 -12.53 -12.66 -16.33
C ASP A 210 -11.38 -12.59 -15.29
N SER A 211 -10.52 -11.58 -15.40
CA SER A 211 -9.43 -11.36 -14.44
C SER A 211 -9.95 -11.01 -13.05
N LEU A 212 -10.94 -10.13 -12.95
CA LEU A 212 -11.59 -9.78 -11.68
C LEU A 212 -12.30 -11.00 -11.05
N TYR A 213 -13.04 -11.76 -11.85
CA TYR A 213 -13.70 -13.00 -11.38
C TYR A 213 -12.69 -14.07 -10.91
N ARG A 214 -11.55 -14.21 -11.58
CA ARG A 214 -10.49 -15.13 -11.14
C ARG A 214 -9.89 -14.71 -9.81
N MET A 215 -9.66 -13.41 -9.60
CA MET A 215 -9.18 -12.89 -8.33
C MET A 215 -10.21 -13.14 -7.20
N LYS A 216 -11.50 -12.99 -7.46
CA LYS A 216 -12.58 -13.33 -6.53
C LYS A 216 -12.61 -14.83 -6.21
N GLY A 217 -12.42 -15.68 -7.19
CA GLY A 217 -12.50 -17.15 -7.06
C GLY A 217 -11.28 -17.82 -6.40
N THR A 218 -10.19 -17.12 -6.11
CA THR A 218 -8.96 -17.72 -5.58
C THR A 218 -9.11 -18.27 -4.14
N LYS A 219 -10.27 -18.08 -3.49
CA LYS A 219 -10.58 -18.61 -2.15
C LYS A 219 -10.83 -20.13 -2.10
N GLN A 220 -11.07 -20.80 -3.24
CA GLN A 220 -11.54 -22.20 -3.22
C GLN A 220 -10.42 -23.27 -3.28
N GLY A 221 -9.15 -22.90 -3.22
CA GLY A 221 -8.03 -23.81 -3.50
C GLY A 221 -7.13 -24.20 -2.34
N ASN A 222 -7.29 -23.67 -1.11
CA ASN A 222 -6.44 -24.04 0.03
C ASN A 222 -7.27 -24.17 1.33
N ALA A 223 -8.00 -25.25 1.45
CA ALA A 223 -8.48 -25.80 2.72
C ALA A 223 -7.71 -27.11 3.00
#